data_b1cd7810dc4a0915a67c08a74c686fe9
#
_entry.id   b1cd7810dc4a0915a67c08a74c686fe9
#
_cell.length_a   1.000
_cell.length_b   1.000
_cell.length_c   1.000
_cell.angle_alpha   90.00
_cell.angle_beta   90.00
_cell.angle_gamma   90.00
#
_symmetry.space_group_name_H-M   'P 1'
#
loop_
_entity.id
_entity.type
_entity.pdbx_description
1 polymer ?
#
loop_
_entity_poly.entity_id
_entity_poly.type
_entity_poly.pdbx_seq_one_letter_code
_entity_poly.pdbx_strand_id
1 'polypeptide(L)'
;MSYDPMTLDYAVREVAEAAPESDRTGAFPWAGIRAVHRAGLLESTVATRYGGQGGTLSTAAHILAALGRGDPSVALITAMTLFNHLAQAKRGHWPEGLYKELLSKARQKPLLLNAARVEPELGSPARGGLPATVARKTANGWSISGRKRFVTGAHGLTHFLVWAHTDEHQPRVGTFVVPNGLPGITIIENWKSLGMRATGSHDVEYSNVEIPAEHVLDLVDPSVAEQDNRGHAAMTLALTAIYLGAAEAAQDAFIRFAHERVPTNLGRPIAKTERFITLSGEIDLLVSGARQIIFGALDGDLSDAERLIRARLLAGRQIREAVQIAVRGIGNPGLNEDLGLERHFRNVQSVLVHAPQEDTSVAILGKAAFDRWDKAETEQALPPKLAIIKTA
;
A
#
# COMPACT_ATOMS: atom_id res chain seq x y z
N MET A 1 -1.26 10.29 -19.54
CA MET A 1 -1.02 9.24 -18.53
C MET A 1 0.47 8.96 -18.54
N SER A 2 1.07 8.73 -17.39
CA SER A 2 2.51 8.45 -17.25
C SER A 2 2.88 6.96 -17.45
N TYR A 3 2.06 6.19 -18.15
CA TYR A 3 2.29 4.80 -18.54
C TYR A 3 1.44 4.47 -19.78
N ASP A 4 1.88 3.45 -20.55
CA ASP A 4 1.11 2.94 -21.68
C ASP A 4 0.07 1.91 -21.19
N PRO A 5 -1.24 2.14 -21.43
CA PRO A 5 -2.31 1.23 -21.00
C PRO A 5 -2.17 -0.18 -21.55
N MET A 6 -1.73 -0.36 -22.81
CA MET A 6 -1.57 -1.69 -23.40
C MET A 6 -0.45 -2.48 -22.70
N THR A 7 0.66 -1.82 -22.40
CA THR A 7 1.78 -2.42 -21.67
C THR A 7 1.37 -2.81 -20.25
N LEU A 8 0.54 -1.98 -19.59
CA LEU A 8 -0.03 -2.32 -18.28
C LEU A 8 -0.92 -3.57 -18.38
N ASP A 9 -1.82 -3.65 -19.35
CA ASP A 9 -2.71 -4.80 -19.54
C ASP A 9 -1.94 -6.10 -19.77
N TYR A 10 -0.86 -6.08 -20.55
CA TYR A 10 0.04 -7.24 -20.73
C TYR A 10 0.68 -7.65 -19.39
N ALA A 11 1.20 -6.69 -18.64
CA ALA A 11 1.79 -6.99 -17.34
C ALA A 11 0.77 -7.60 -16.37
N VAL A 12 -0.47 -7.09 -16.34
CA VAL A 12 -1.56 -7.63 -15.50
C VAL A 12 -1.88 -9.08 -15.85
N ARG A 13 -1.91 -9.43 -17.13
CA ARG A 13 -2.15 -10.84 -17.56
C ARG A 13 -1.05 -11.77 -17.07
N GLU A 14 0.23 -11.42 -17.29
CA GLU A 14 1.35 -12.23 -16.80
C GLU A 14 1.35 -12.35 -15.27
N VAL A 15 1.00 -11.27 -14.56
CA VAL A 15 0.85 -11.27 -13.11
C VAL A 15 -0.26 -12.23 -12.68
N ALA A 16 -1.42 -12.21 -13.38
CA ALA A 16 -2.56 -13.05 -13.06
C ALA A 16 -2.26 -14.55 -13.30
N GLU A 17 -1.53 -14.87 -14.37
CA GLU A 17 -1.13 -16.24 -14.70
C GLU A 17 -0.21 -16.85 -13.64
N ALA A 18 0.70 -16.06 -13.06
CA ALA A 18 1.65 -16.52 -12.04
C ALA A 18 1.08 -16.54 -10.61
N ALA A 19 -0.02 -15.82 -10.37
CA ALA A 19 -0.56 -15.57 -9.03
C ALA A 19 -1.00 -16.86 -8.28
N PRO A 20 -1.65 -17.86 -8.88
CA PRO A 20 -2.07 -19.06 -8.16
C PRO A 20 -0.90 -19.81 -7.51
N GLU A 21 0.20 -20.00 -8.24
CA GLU A 21 1.36 -20.70 -7.70
C GLU A 21 2.08 -19.90 -6.62
N SER A 22 2.24 -18.59 -6.83
CA SER A 22 2.87 -17.73 -5.83
C SER A 22 2.05 -17.66 -4.53
N ASP A 23 0.71 -17.61 -4.62
CA ASP A 23 -0.17 -17.63 -3.45
C ASP A 23 -0.13 -18.98 -2.73
N ARG A 24 -0.17 -20.09 -3.48
CA ARG A 24 -0.15 -21.46 -2.93
C ARG A 24 1.13 -21.74 -2.15
N THR A 25 2.27 -21.33 -2.69
CA THR A 25 3.59 -21.59 -2.10
C THR A 25 4.03 -20.53 -1.09
N GLY A 26 3.50 -19.31 -1.18
CA GLY A 26 4.01 -18.14 -0.47
C GLY A 26 5.39 -17.67 -0.99
N ALA A 27 5.85 -18.22 -2.11
CA ALA A 27 7.13 -17.82 -2.70
C ALA A 27 7.07 -16.39 -3.25
N PHE A 28 8.21 -15.70 -3.24
CA PHE A 28 8.30 -14.36 -3.80
C PHE A 28 7.93 -14.36 -5.29
N PRO A 29 7.02 -13.46 -5.74
CA PRO A 29 6.36 -13.54 -7.04
C PRO A 29 7.23 -12.96 -8.17
N TRP A 30 8.42 -13.55 -8.40
CA TRP A 30 9.40 -13.05 -9.38
C TRP A 30 8.84 -12.91 -10.80
N ALA A 31 7.97 -13.81 -11.24
CA ALA A 31 7.37 -13.72 -12.58
C ALA A 31 6.57 -12.43 -12.73
N GLY A 32 5.69 -12.13 -11.76
CA GLY A 32 4.90 -10.91 -11.73
C GLY A 32 5.76 -9.65 -11.61
N ILE A 33 6.76 -9.65 -10.72
CA ILE A 33 7.68 -8.50 -10.56
C ILE A 33 8.47 -8.23 -11.84
N ARG A 34 8.93 -9.27 -12.54
CA ARG A 34 9.60 -9.11 -13.84
C ARG A 34 8.65 -8.55 -14.91
N ALA A 35 7.37 -8.93 -14.91
CA ALA A 35 6.37 -8.38 -15.82
C ALA A 35 6.17 -6.88 -15.56
N VAL A 36 6.02 -6.48 -14.28
CA VAL A 36 5.91 -5.07 -13.87
C VAL A 36 7.15 -4.27 -14.27
N HIS A 37 8.34 -4.84 -14.09
CA HIS A 37 9.60 -4.19 -14.47
C HIS A 37 9.72 -4.02 -16.01
N ARG A 38 9.46 -5.06 -16.81
CA ARG A 38 9.49 -4.96 -18.28
C ARG A 38 8.52 -3.92 -18.81
N ALA A 39 7.40 -3.72 -18.14
CA ALA A 39 6.41 -2.69 -18.45
C ALA A 39 6.83 -1.28 -18.00
N GLY A 40 7.98 -1.10 -17.35
CA GLY A 40 8.47 0.19 -16.85
C GLY A 40 7.64 0.77 -15.71
N LEU A 41 6.78 -0.03 -15.08
CA LEU A 41 5.82 0.45 -14.08
C LEU A 41 6.47 0.76 -12.73
N LEU A 42 7.60 0.13 -12.39
CA LEU A 42 8.35 0.41 -11.15
C LEU A 42 8.89 1.84 -11.11
N GLU A 43 9.14 2.45 -12.27
CA GLU A 43 9.71 3.80 -12.41
C GLU A 43 8.65 4.87 -12.74
N SER A 44 7.37 4.50 -12.83
CA SER A 44 6.28 5.39 -13.28
C SER A 44 6.14 6.65 -12.43
N THR A 45 6.53 6.61 -11.15
CA THR A 45 6.48 7.76 -10.22
C THR A 45 7.82 8.44 -9.98
N VAL A 46 8.89 8.01 -10.65
CA VAL A 46 10.17 8.72 -10.65
C VAL A 46 9.99 10.09 -11.30
N ALA A 47 10.48 11.14 -10.64
CA ALA A 47 10.35 12.52 -11.15
C ALA A 47 11.05 12.70 -12.51
N THR A 48 10.51 13.56 -13.35
CA THR A 48 11.04 13.85 -14.71
C THR A 48 12.45 14.38 -14.68
N ARG A 49 12.85 15.14 -13.64
CA ARG A 49 14.23 15.61 -13.45
C ARG A 49 15.26 14.47 -13.29
N TYR A 50 14.82 13.27 -13.00
CA TYR A 50 15.66 12.06 -12.93
C TYR A 50 15.43 11.12 -14.13
N GLY A 51 14.72 11.57 -15.16
CA GLY A 51 14.45 10.80 -16.37
C GLY A 51 13.26 9.83 -16.23
N GLY A 52 12.47 9.94 -15.17
CA GLY A 52 11.25 9.16 -14.97
C GLY A 52 10.01 9.76 -15.61
N GLN A 53 8.88 9.12 -15.42
CA GLN A 53 7.60 9.51 -16.04
C GLN A 53 6.84 10.59 -15.27
N GLY A 54 7.23 10.89 -14.03
CA GLY A 54 6.63 11.93 -13.20
C GLY A 54 5.19 11.65 -12.76
N GLY A 55 4.82 10.38 -12.65
CA GLY A 55 3.48 9.98 -12.22
C GLY A 55 3.14 10.45 -10.81
N THR A 56 1.85 10.73 -10.61
CA THR A 56 1.27 11.20 -9.34
C THR A 56 0.84 10.04 -8.44
N LEU A 57 0.33 10.34 -7.26
CA LEU A 57 -0.27 9.35 -6.37
C LEU A 57 -1.51 8.70 -7.01
N SER A 58 -2.33 9.46 -7.74
CA SER A 58 -3.47 8.93 -8.52
C SER A 58 -2.97 7.99 -9.63
N THR A 59 -1.88 8.33 -10.34
CA THR A 59 -1.22 7.42 -11.29
C THR A 59 -0.82 6.10 -10.62
N ALA A 60 -0.16 6.16 -9.48
CA ALA A 60 0.22 4.96 -8.73
C ALA A 60 -1.02 4.12 -8.37
N ALA A 61 -2.09 4.74 -7.87
CA ALA A 61 -3.34 4.06 -7.51
C ALA A 61 -3.99 3.33 -8.69
N HIS A 62 -3.99 3.92 -9.90
CA HIS A 62 -4.50 3.27 -11.12
C HIS A 62 -3.66 2.03 -11.48
N ILE A 63 -2.34 2.14 -11.45
CA ILE A 63 -1.44 1.00 -11.68
C ILE A 63 -1.69 -0.09 -10.63
N LEU A 64 -1.80 0.28 -9.37
CA LEU A 64 -2.02 -0.65 -8.26
C LEU A 64 -3.38 -1.35 -8.35
N ALA A 65 -4.45 -0.66 -8.76
CA ALA A 65 -5.74 -1.27 -9.01
C ALA A 65 -5.66 -2.32 -10.14
N ALA A 66 -5.03 -1.95 -11.24
CA ALA A 66 -4.85 -2.86 -12.37
C ALA A 66 -4.02 -4.10 -11.98
N LEU A 67 -2.87 -3.94 -11.33
CA LEU A 67 -2.04 -5.04 -10.84
C LEU A 67 -2.77 -5.88 -9.78
N GLY A 68 -3.59 -5.26 -8.93
CA GLY A 68 -4.41 -5.92 -7.92
C GLY A 68 -5.46 -6.88 -8.49
N ARG A 69 -5.90 -6.67 -9.73
CA ARG A 69 -6.74 -7.64 -10.47
C ARG A 69 -5.98 -8.94 -10.77
N GLY A 70 -4.68 -8.84 -11.07
CA GLY A 70 -3.82 -10.00 -11.31
C GLY A 70 -3.38 -10.66 -10.00
N ASP A 71 -2.62 -9.91 -9.20
CA ASP A 71 -2.11 -10.35 -7.89
C ASP A 71 -1.94 -9.17 -6.93
N PRO A 72 -2.75 -9.07 -5.87
CA PRO A 72 -2.58 -8.07 -4.84
C PRO A 72 -1.20 -8.07 -4.16
N SER A 73 -0.51 -9.22 -4.12
CA SER A 73 0.82 -9.32 -3.53
C SER A 73 1.87 -8.60 -4.39
N VAL A 74 1.84 -8.80 -5.71
CA VAL A 74 2.70 -8.07 -6.67
C VAL A 74 2.40 -6.58 -6.61
N ALA A 75 1.11 -6.22 -6.57
CA ALA A 75 0.70 -4.82 -6.46
C ALA A 75 1.22 -4.16 -5.17
N LEU A 76 1.17 -4.85 -4.02
CA LEU A 76 1.67 -4.30 -2.75
C LEU A 76 3.20 -4.13 -2.76
N ILE A 77 3.96 -5.09 -3.28
CA ILE A 77 5.42 -4.98 -3.43
C ILE A 77 5.76 -3.79 -4.34
N THR A 78 5.05 -3.65 -5.46
CA THR A 78 5.19 -2.52 -6.39
C THR A 78 4.89 -1.18 -5.70
N ALA A 79 3.82 -1.11 -4.91
CA ALA A 79 3.41 0.10 -4.19
C ALA A 79 4.53 0.65 -3.30
N MET A 80 5.27 -0.22 -2.61
CA MET A 80 6.36 0.19 -1.74
C MET A 80 7.42 0.99 -2.51
N THR A 81 7.79 0.54 -3.70
CA THR A 81 8.75 1.23 -4.56
C THR A 81 8.19 2.55 -5.12
N LEU A 82 6.96 2.54 -5.65
CA LEU A 82 6.31 3.73 -6.20
C LEU A 82 6.18 4.86 -5.18
N PHE A 83 5.83 4.53 -3.94
CA PHE A 83 5.69 5.52 -2.87
C PHE A 83 7.04 6.10 -2.43
N ASN A 84 8.12 5.33 -2.46
CA ASN A 84 9.45 5.86 -2.20
C ASN A 84 9.90 6.84 -3.29
N HIS A 85 9.59 6.56 -4.56
CA HIS A 85 9.86 7.50 -5.65
C HIS A 85 9.01 8.77 -5.55
N LEU A 86 7.72 8.66 -5.16
CA LEU A 86 6.86 9.82 -4.89
C LEU A 86 7.40 10.69 -3.74
N ALA A 87 7.85 10.06 -2.66
CA ALA A 87 8.47 10.78 -1.54
C ALA A 87 9.72 11.53 -2.00
N GLN A 88 10.59 10.91 -2.80
CA GLN A 88 11.76 11.57 -3.38
C GLN A 88 11.38 12.70 -4.34
N ALA A 89 10.35 12.50 -5.17
CA ALA A 89 9.87 13.53 -6.08
C ALA A 89 9.41 14.80 -5.32
N LYS A 90 8.75 14.60 -4.16
CA LYS A 90 8.22 15.69 -3.31
C LYS A 90 9.29 16.33 -2.44
N ARG A 91 10.14 15.54 -1.77
CA ARG A 91 11.05 16.01 -0.72
C ARG A 91 12.48 16.23 -1.19
N GLY A 92 12.97 15.45 -2.16
CA GLY A 92 14.35 15.52 -2.63
C GLY A 92 15.36 15.09 -1.56
N HIS A 93 15.00 14.16 -0.67
CA HIS A 93 15.76 13.82 0.53
C HIS A 93 16.85 12.74 0.33
N TRP A 94 16.87 12.08 -0.82
CA TRP A 94 17.94 11.13 -1.12
C TRP A 94 19.22 11.83 -1.53
N PRO A 95 20.40 11.35 -1.11
CA PRO A 95 21.67 11.77 -1.71
C PRO A 95 21.61 11.58 -3.23
N GLU A 96 21.84 12.64 -3.98
CA GLU A 96 21.58 12.67 -5.42
C GLU A 96 22.40 11.62 -6.19
N GLY A 97 23.68 11.43 -5.80
CA GLY A 97 24.57 10.44 -6.40
C GLY A 97 24.03 9.02 -6.21
N LEU A 98 23.65 8.67 -4.98
CA LEU A 98 23.08 7.36 -4.64
C LEU A 98 21.77 7.10 -5.41
N TYR A 99 20.85 8.08 -5.44
CA TYR A 99 19.59 7.90 -6.11
C TYR A 99 19.75 7.70 -7.64
N LYS A 100 20.63 8.49 -8.28
CA LYS A 100 20.96 8.33 -9.70
C LYS A 100 21.61 6.98 -10.01
N GLU A 101 22.49 6.51 -9.14
CA GLU A 101 23.11 5.19 -9.27
C GLU A 101 22.06 4.08 -9.23
N LEU A 102 21.12 4.12 -8.26
CA LEU A 102 20.03 3.15 -8.16
C LEU A 102 19.15 3.14 -9.41
N LEU A 103 18.77 4.32 -9.91
CA LEU A 103 17.95 4.42 -11.13
C LEU A 103 18.69 3.93 -12.37
N SER A 104 20.00 4.10 -12.46
CA SER A 104 20.80 3.56 -13.58
C SER A 104 20.77 2.02 -13.61
N LYS A 105 20.83 1.40 -12.43
CA LYS A 105 20.73 -0.07 -12.27
C LYS A 105 19.30 -0.60 -12.50
N ALA A 106 18.28 0.23 -12.19
CA ALA A 106 16.87 -0.12 -12.37
C ALA A 106 16.50 -0.44 -13.83
N ARG A 107 17.22 0.12 -14.80
CA ARG A 107 17.01 -0.17 -16.22
C ARG A 107 17.33 -1.63 -16.62
N GLN A 108 18.15 -2.32 -15.86
CA GLN A 108 18.63 -3.67 -16.18
C GLN A 108 17.91 -4.75 -15.36
N LYS A 109 17.51 -4.42 -14.13
CA LYS A 109 16.87 -5.34 -13.20
C LYS A 109 15.91 -4.58 -12.28
N PRO A 110 14.85 -5.23 -11.75
CA PRO A 110 13.90 -4.59 -10.86
C PRO A 110 14.62 -3.90 -9.69
N LEU A 111 14.37 -2.61 -9.51
CA LEU A 111 14.69 -1.88 -8.28
C LEU A 111 13.48 -2.01 -7.36
N LEU A 112 13.67 -2.65 -6.22
CA LEU A 112 12.63 -2.83 -5.22
C LEU A 112 13.05 -2.22 -3.90
N LEU A 113 12.25 -1.27 -3.43
CA LEU A 113 12.48 -0.48 -2.22
C LEU A 113 11.33 -0.67 -1.26
N ASN A 114 11.61 -0.84 0.03
CA ASN A 114 10.58 -0.78 1.06
C ASN A 114 11.08 -0.12 2.34
N ALA A 115 10.22 0.69 2.96
CA ALA A 115 10.45 1.33 4.25
C ALA A 115 10.25 0.33 5.39
N ALA A 116 11.35 -0.20 5.94
CA ALA A 116 11.37 -1.10 7.09
C ALA A 116 11.27 -0.30 8.41
N ARG A 117 10.04 -0.05 8.88
CA ARG A 117 9.76 0.86 10.01
C ARG A 117 9.18 0.18 11.25
N VAL A 118 8.39 -0.88 11.08
CA VAL A 118 7.69 -1.57 12.16
C VAL A 118 8.67 -2.44 12.96
N GLU A 119 8.56 -2.44 14.28
CA GLU A 119 9.38 -3.25 15.19
C GLU A 119 8.53 -4.15 16.08
N PRO A 120 9.09 -5.25 16.61
CA PRO A 120 8.34 -6.18 17.47
C PRO A 120 7.72 -5.50 18.70
N GLU A 121 8.47 -4.63 19.36
CA GLU A 121 8.11 -4.02 20.65
C GLU A 121 7.44 -2.66 20.48
N LEU A 122 7.99 -1.78 19.63
CA LEU A 122 7.43 -0.46 19.37
C LEU A 122 6.15 -0.51 18.51
N GLY A 123 6.03 -1.52 17.64
CA GLY A 123 5.01 -1.55 16.62
C GLY A 123 5.25 -0.50 15.52
N SER A 124 4.18 0.21 15.11
CA SER A 124 4.29 1.27 14.11
C SER A 124 4.88 2.56 14.72
N PRO A 125 5.85 3.22 14.05
CA PRO A 125 6.37 4.53 14.47
C PRO A 125 5.29 5.63 14.59
N ALA A 126 4.13 5.43 13.95
CA ALA A 126 2.98 6.33 14.07
C ALA A 126 2.45 6.48 15.51
N ARG A 127 2.87 5.62 16.43
CA ARG A 127 2.53 5.70 17.86
C ARG A 127 3.53 6.53 18.68
N GLY A 128 4.60 7.05 18.05
CA GLY A 128 5.68 7.76 18.71
C GLY A 128 6.74 6.83 19.34
N GLY A 129 7.78 7.40 19.92
CA GLY A 129 8.90 6.69 20.53
C GLY A 129 10.09 6.49 19.61
N LEU A 130 11.26 6.25 20.21
CA LEU A 130 12.47 5.92 19.46
C LEU A 130 12.41 4.47 18.97
N PRO A 131 12.83 4.20 17.71
CA PRO A 131 13.00 2.84 17.25
C PRO A 131 14.05 2.11 18.10
N ALA A 132 13.88 0.81 18.34
CA ALA A 132 14.90 -0.02 19.00
C ALA A 132 16.10 -0.32 18.08
N THR A 133 15.92 -0.20 16.77
CA THR A 133 17.00 -0.35 15.79
C THR A 133 18.00 0.81 15.89
N VAL A 134 19.29 0.46 16.03
CA VAL A 134 20.39 1.40 16.28
C VAL A 134 21.28 1.50 15.07
N ALA A 135 21.67 2.72 14.72
CA ALA A 135 22.72 3.04 13.76
C ALA A 135 23.93 3.62 14.50
N ARG A 136 25.03 2.84 14.58
CA ARG A 136 26.31 3.29 15.17
C ARG A 136 27.18 3.88 14.10
N LYS A 137 27.78 5.03 14.39
CA LYS A 137 28.76 5.64 13.48
C LYS A 137 30.05 4.84 13.52
N THR A 138 30.62 4.54 12.35
CA THR A 138 31.93 3.87 12.19
C THR A 138 32.90 4.78 11.47
N ALA A 139 34.12 4.37 11.29
CA ALA A 139 35.17 5.14 10.56
C ALA A 139 34.72 5.37 9.09
N ASN A 140 34.00 4.42 8.48
CA ASN A 140 33.66 4.41 7.05
C ASN A 140 32.17 4.63 6.76
N GLY A 141 31.35 4.81 7.79
CA GLY A 141 29.90 4.95 7.59
C GLY A 141 29.09 4.64 8.84
N TRP A 142 28.18 3.67 8.72
CA TRP A 142 27.26 3.29 9.77
C TRP A 142 27.16 1.76 9.91
N SER A 143 26.98 1.31 11.13
CA SER A 143 26.69 -0.09 11.48
C SER A 143 25.27 -0.20 12.03
N ILE A 144 24.42 -0.96 11.35
CA ILE A 144 22.98 -1.08 11.67
C ILE A 144 22.72 -2.37 12.43
N SER A 145 22.04 -2.26 13.59
CA SER A 145 21.60 -3.43 14.38
C SER A 145 20.18 -3.27 14.88
N GLY A 146 19.38 -4.32 14.77
CA GLY A 146 17.98 -4.35 15.22
C GLY A 146 17.12 -5.28 14.39
N ARG A 147 15.81 -5.30 14.66
CA ARG A 147 14.85 -6.16 13.96
C ARG A 147 13.65 -5.36 13.47
N LYS A 148 13.27 -5.61 12.22
CA LYS A 148 12.06 -5.04 11.60
C LYS A 148 11.06 -6.12 11.30
N ARG A 149 9.76 -5.79 11.42
CA ARG A 149 8.64 -6.68 11.14
C ARG A 149 7.86 -6.25 9.90
N PHE A 150 7.16 -7.22 9.31
CA PHE A 150 6.27 -6.96 8.17
C PHE A 150 6.96 -6.26 7.01
N VAL A 151 8.22 -6.67 6.72
CA VAL A 151 9.01 -6.09 5.62
C VAL A 151 8.53 -6.69 4.31
N THR A 152 7.53 -6.05 3.70
CA THR A 152 6.94 -6.49 2.43
C THR A 152 8.01 -6.65 1.35
N GLY A 153 8.03 -7.83 0.73
CA GLY A 153 8.96 -8.15 -0.33
C GLY A 153 10.36 -8.54 0.13
N ALA A 154 10.56 -8.89 1.41
CA ALA A 154 11.88 -9.07 2.04
C ALA A 154 12.90 -9.82 1.17
N HIS A 155 12.51 -10.95 0.54
CA HIS A 155 13.40 -11.75 -0.33
C HIS A 155 13.79 -11.08 -1.66
N GLY A 156 12.93 -10.20 -2.17
CA GLY A 156 13.13 -9.57 -3.49
C GLY A 156 13.61 -8.12 -3.41
N LEU A 157 13.58 -7.49 -2.23
CA LEU A 157 14.05 -6.11 -2.10
C LEU A 157 15.51 -5.99 -2.52
N THR A 158 15.83 -4.96 -3.26
CA THR A 158 17.21 -4.58 -3.55
C THR A 158 17.82 -3.76 -2.42
N HIS A 159 16.97 -2.95 -1.76
CA HIS A 159 17.37 -2.11 -0.62
C HIS A 159 16.25 -2.04 0.40
N PHE A 160 16.63 -2.16 1.65
CA PHE A 160 15.78 -1.87 2.81
C PHE A 160 15.99 -0.41 3.22
N LEU A 161 14.91 0.34 3.41
CA LEU A 161 14.95 1.69 3.96
C LEU A 161 14.68 1.59 5.46
N VAL A 162 15.73 1.37 6.22
CA VAL A 162 15.65 1.03 7.64
C VAL A 162 15.54 2.28 8.50
N TRP A 163 14.42 2.42 9.22
CA TRP A 163 14.23 3.47 10.21
C TRP A 163 14.96 3.12 11.49
N ALA A 164 15.93 3.96 11.92
CA ALA A 164 16.75 3.72 13.11
C ALA A 164 17.05 5.02 13.85
N HIS A 165 17.47 4.89 15.12
CA HIS A 165 18.10 6.00 15.85
C HIS A 165 19.62 5.88 15.86
N THR A 166 20.31 6.99 16.01
CA THR A 166 21.78 7.01 16.13
C THR A 166 22.22 6.76 17.57
N ASP A 167 23.35 6.06 17.75
CA ASP A 167 24.02 5.84 19.04
C ASP A 167 24.88 7.08 19.42
N GLU A 168 24.22 8.23 19.55
CA GLU A 168 24.82 9.50 19.91
C GLU A 168 24.29 9.97 21.26
N HIS A 169 25.02 10.83 21.97
CA HIS A 169 24.56 11.39 23.27
C HIS A 169 23.19 12.09 23.14
N GLN A 170 22.94 12.76 22.00
CA GLN A 170 21.62 13.24 21.58
C GLN A 170 21.22 12.44 20.35
N PRO A 171 20.41 11.38 20.52
CA PRO A 171 20.10 10.49 19.42
C PRO A 171 19.25 11.21 18.37
N ARG A 172 19.62 11.04 17.12
CA ARG A 172 18.82 11.44 15.96
C ARG A 172 18.12 10.23 15.39
N VAL A 173 17.04 10.45 14.64
CA VAL A 173 16.34 9.41 13.91
C VAL A 173 16.44 9.67 12.42
N GLY A 174 16.48 8.60 11.65
CA GLY A 174 16.54 8.70 10.18
C GLY A 174 16.34 7.38 9.48
N THR A 175 16.36 7.44 8.16
CA THR A 175 16.23 6.26 7.30
C THR A 175 17.59 5.93 6.70
N PHE A 176 18.03 4.68 6.88
CA PHE A 176 19.29 4.16 6.36
C PHE A 176 19.02 3.25 5.16
N VAL A 177 19.71 3.51 4.05
CA VAL A 177 19.57 2.75 2.80
C VAL A 177 20.50 1.54 2.87
N VAL A 178 19.95 0.39 3.18
CA VAL A 178 20.70 -0.86 3.39
C VAL A 178 20.54 -1.76 2.17
N PRO A 179 21.59 -1.96 1.34
CA PRO A 179 21.57 -2.91 0.24
C PRO A 179 21.28 -4.33 0.75
N ASN A 180 20.42 -5.07 0.03
CA ASN A 180 20.19 -6.47 0.35
C ASN A 180 21.43 -7.33 0.01
N GLY A 181 21.61 -8.42 0.75
CA GLY A 181 22.75 -9.35 0.57
C GLY A 181 24.01 -8.95 1.29
N LEU A 182 24.02 -7.85 2.08
CA LEU A 182 25.14 -7.54 2.94
C LEU A 182 25.28 -8.54 4.09
N PRO A 183 26.50 -8.84 4.58
CA PRO A 183 26.71 -9.65 5.78
C PRO A 183 25.94 -9.07 6.98
N GLY A 184 25.38 -9.93 7.81
CA GLY A 184 24.60 -9.54 8.98
C GLY A 184 23.10 -9.32 8.74
N ILE A 185 22.61 -9.43 7.49
CA ILE A 185 21.17 -9.41 7.21
C ILE A 185 20.62 -10.83 7.25
N THR A 186 19.58 -11.05 8.06
CA THR A 186 18.88 -12.32 8.15
C THR A 186 17.38 -12.11 7.94
N ILE A 187 16.79 -12.77 6.95
CA ILE A 187 15.34 -12.81 6.74
C ILE A 187 14.79 -13.95 7.58
N ILE A 188 13.89 -13.64 8.51
CA ILE A 188 13.23 -14.61 9.38
C ILE A 188 11.92 -15.02 8.72
N GLU A 189 11.84 -16.23 8.18
CA GLU A 189 10.69 -16.73 7.41
C GLU A 189 9.47 -17.00 8.30
N ASN A 190 8.80 -15.95 8.75
CA ASN A 190 7.65 -16.02 9.65
C ASN A 190 6.36 -15.45 9.07
N TRP A 191 6.32 -15.10 7.78
CA TRP A 191 5.10 -14.63 7.11
C TRP A 191 4.17 -15.79 6.78
N LYS A 192 3.25 -16.11 7.71
CA LYS A 192 2.22 -17.14 7.57
C LYS A 192 0.85 -16.48 7.64
N SER A 193 0.45 -15.81 6.56
CA SER A 193 -0.77 -15.01 6.49
C SER A 193 -1.91 -15.76 5.82
N LEU A 194 -3.15 -15.36 6.14
CA LEU A 194 -4.37 -15.84 5.49
C LEU A 194 -4.37 -15.50 4.00
N GLY A 195 -4.11 -14.25 3.67
CA GLY A 195 -4.00 -13.71 2.31
C GLY A 195 -2.70 -12.94 2.13
N MET A 196 -2.49 -12.38 0.95
CA MET A 196 -1.26 -11.66 0.59
C MET A 196 0.00 -12.50 0.81
N ARG A 197 -0.09 -13.82 0.60
CA ARG A 197 0.94 -14.78 0.97
C ARG A 197 2.26 -14.52 0.25
N ALA A 198 2.18 -14.23 -1.05
CA ALA A 198 3.35 -13.98 -1.88
C ALA A 198 4.03 -12.62 -1.63
N THR A 199 3.50 -11.78 -0.73
CA THR A 199 4.23 -10.56 -0.34
C THR A 199 5.51 -10.86 0.42
N GLY A 200 5.63 -12.05 1.05
CA GLY A 200 6.79 -12.42 1.85
C GLY A 200 7.14 -11.32 2.86
N SER A 201 6.11 -10.79 3.57
CA SER A 201 6.29 -9.70 4.53
C SER A 201 6.94 -10.20 5.83
N HIS A 202 8.11 -10.80 5.68
CA HIS A 202 8.87 -11.39 6.76
C HIS A 202 9.46 -10.38 7.72
N ASP A 203 9.93 -10.84 8.87
CA ASP A 203 10.81 -10.08 9.74
C ASP A 203 12.24 -10.09 9.17
N VAL A 204 12.95 -8.99 9.37
CA VAL A 204 14.37 -8.87 8.96
C VAL A 204 15.19 -8.42 10.15
N GLU A 205 16.23 -9.17 10.45
CA GLU A 205 17.22 -8.88 11.49
C GLU A 205 18.49 -8.32 10.86
N TYR A 206 19.02 -7.29 11.49
CA TYR A 206 20.26 -6.61 11.12
C TYR A 206 21.23 -6.78 12.29
N SER A 207 22.38 -7.40 12.05
CA SER A 207 23.43 -7.66 13.04
C SER A 207 24.73 -7.02 12.58
N ASN A 208 24.99 -5.79 13.05
CA ASN A 208 26.18 -4.97 12.69
C ASN A 208 26.37 -4.85 11.16
N VAL A 209 25.31 -4.54 10.43
CA VAL A 209 25.35 -4.37 8.97
C VAL A 209 26.04 -3.06 8.61
N GLU A 210 27.21 -3.13 7.98
CA GLU A 210 28.00 -1.97 7.59
C GLU A 210 27.49 -1.37 6.29
N ILE A 211 27.29 -0.04 6.28
CA ILE A 211 26.89 0.73 5.10
C ILE A 211 27.72 2.03 4.98
N PRO A 212 27.93 2.56 3.76
CA PRO A 212 28.61 3.82 3.54
C PRO A 212 27.95 5.02 4.25
N ALA A 213 28.73 6.06 4.52
CA ALA A 213 28.26 7.26 5.22
C ALA A 213 27.12 7.99 4.49
N GLU A 214 27.14 7.98 3.18
CA GLU A 214 26.12 8.60 2.30
C GLU A 214 24.82 7.80 2.19
N HIS A 215 24.77 6.59 2.70
CA HIS A 215 23.57 5.75 2.68
C HIS A 215 22.57 6.13 3.79
N VAL A 216 22.36 7.41 4.00
CA VAL A 216 21.41 7.92 5.00
C VAL A 216 20.51 9.00 4.41
N LEU A 217 19.23 8.92 4.76
CA LEU A 217 18.21 9.90 4.42
C LEU A 217 17.74 10.56 5.72
N ASP A 218 17.69 11.89 5.74
CA ASP A 218 17.05 12.68 6.80
C ASP A 218 17.40 12.25 8.24
N LEU A 219 18.58 12.60 8.73
CA LEU A 219 18.87 12.52 10.15
C LEU A 219 18.37 13.77 10.86
N VAL A 220 17.34 13.61 11.68
CA VAL A 220 16.67 14.70 12.39
C VAL A 220 16.52 14.39 13.88
N ASP A 221 16.32 15.44 14.69
CA ASP A 221 15.94 15.28 16.07
C ASP A 221 14.59 14.53 16.17
N PRO A 222 14.42 13.59 17.11
CA PRO A 222 13.17 12.83 17.26
C PRO A 222 11.93 13.70 17.45
N SER A 223 12.06 14.87 18.07
CA SER A 223 10.96 15.83 18.27
C SER A 223 10.52 16.49 16.96
N VAL A 224 11.43 16.55 15.96
CA VAL A 224 11.16 17.14 14.64
C VAL A 224 10.80 16.07 13.61
N ALA A 225 10.97 14.80 13.94
CA ALA A 225 10.56 13.67 13.10
C ALA A 225 9.04 13.62 12.98
N GLU A 226 8.48 14.67 12.41
CA GLU A 226 7.05 14.91 12.32
C GLU A 226 6.37 13.87 11.44
N GLN A 227 5.28 13.33 11.97
CA GLN A 227 4.42 12.43 11.23
C GLN A 227 3.64 13.25 10.20
N ASP A 228 4.01 13.13 8.92
CA ASP A 228 3.16 13.62 7.83
C ASP A 228 1.88 12.76 7.75
N ASN A 229 0.96 12.99 8.70
CA ASN A 229 -0.31 12.28 8.80
C ASN A 229 -1.18 12.45 7.53
N ARG A 230 -1.03 13.56 6.82
CA ARG A 230 -1.77 13.85 5.58
C ARG A 230 -1.25 13.02 4.42
N GLY A 231 0.07 13.02 4.21
CA GLY A 231 0.70 12.18 3.21
C GLY A 231 0.47 10.69 3.48
N HIS A 232 0.47 10.29 4.76
CA HIS A 232 0.16 8.92 5.15
C HIS A 232 -1.29 8.53 4.82
N ALA A 233 -2.28 9.38 5.10
CA ALA A 233 -3.68 9.13 4.77
C ALA A 233 -3.89 8.96 3.26
N ALA A 234 -3.27 9.81 2.43
CA ALA A 234 -3.35 9.70 0.99
C ALA A 234 -2.71 8.41 0.45
N MET A 235 -1.53 8.03 0.96
CA MET A 235 -0.87 6.77 0.57
C MET A 235 -1.68 5.54 0.98
N THR A 236 -2.28 5.52 2.18
CA THR A 236 -3.11 4.39 2.62
C THR A 236 -4.41 4.27 1.81
N LEU A 237 -4.98 5.40 1.37
CA LEU A 237 -6.09 5.38 0.41
C LEU A 237 -5.64 4.81 -0.94
N ALA A 238 -4.48 5.23 -1.46
CA ALA A 238 -3.94 4.68 -2.71
C ALA A 238 -3.67 3.17 -2.61
N LEU A 239 -3.22 2.66 -1.46
CA LEU A 239 -3.10 1.21 -1.21
C LEU A 239 -4.44 0.47 -1.28
N THR A 240 -5.55 1.12 -0.93
CA THR A 240 -6.88 0.52 -1.02
C THR A 240 -7.26 0.15 -2.46
N ALA A 241 -6.68 0.83 -3.46
CA ALA A 241 -6.88 0.52 -4.87
C ALA A 241 -6.38 -0.90 -5.25
N ILE A 242 -5.39 -1.46 -4.54
CA ILE A 242 -4.95 -2.85 -4.72
C ILE A 242 -6.12 -3.82 -4.52
N TYR A 243 -6.87 -3.60 -3.46
CA TYR A 243 -7.99 -4.46 -3.06
C TYR A 243 -9.24 -4.20 -3.88
N LEU A 244 -9.40 -2.98 -4.42
CA LEU A 244 -10.40 -2.70 -5.45
C LEU A 244 -10.15 -3.59 -6.66
N GLY A 245 -8.92 -3.68 -7.15
CA GLY A 245 -8.58 -4.59 -8.25
C GLY A 245 -8.91 -6.05 -7.95
N ALA A 246 -8.63 -6.52 -6.73
CA ALA A 246 -9.02 -7.87 -6.30
C ALA A 246 -10.55 -8.08 -6.28
N ALA A 247 -11.32 -7.06 -5.88
CA ALA A 247 -12.78 -7.12 -5.88
C ALA A 247 -13.34 -7.13 -7.32
N GLU A 248 -12.74 -6.37 -8.24
CA GLU A 248 -13.10 -6.41 -9.65
C GLU A 248 -12.82 -7.78 -10.28
N ALA A 249 -11.68 -8.39 -9.97
CA ALA A 249 -11.40 -9.76 -10.41
C ALA A 249 -12.37 -10.79 -9.81
N ALA A 250 -12.79 -10.60 -8.56
CA ALA A 250 -13.82 -11.42 -7.93
C ALA A 250 -15.19 -11.25 -8.60
N GLN A 251 -15.55 -10.02 -8.98
CA GLN A 251 -16.77 -9.74 -9.77
C GLN A 251 -16.72 -10.45 -11.13
N ASP A 252 -15.61 -10.38 -11.84
CA ASP A 252 -15.43 -11.08 -13.12
C ASP A 252 -15.56 -12.59 -12.96
N ALA A 253 -14.97 -13.17 -11.91
CA ALA A 253 -15.08 -14.60 -11.61
C ALA A 253 -16.53 -15.01 -11.30
N PHE A 254 -17.24 -14.19 -10.53
CA PHE A 254 -18.69 -14.40 -10.24
C PHE A 254 -19.54 -14.39 -11.51
N ILE A 255 -19.35 -13.37 -12.36
CA ILE A 255 -20.09 -13.22 -13.61
C ILE A 255 -19.81 -14.40 -14.55
N ARG A 256 -18.53 -14.77 -14.72
CA ARG A 256 -18.13 -15.92 -15.55
C ARG A 256 -18.77 -17.20 -15.07
N PHE A 257 -18.66 -17.51 -13.78
CA PHE A 257 -19.29 -18.70 -13.20
C PHE A 257 -20.80 -18.72 -13.43
N ALA A 258 -21.49 -17.57 -13.27
CA ALA A 258 -22.92 -17.48 -13.48
C ALA A 258 -23.36 -17.76 -14.93
N HIS A 259 -22.51 -17.38 -15.90
CA HIS A 259 -22.76 -17.66 -17.33
C HIS A 259 -22.43 -19.10 -17.73
N GLU A 260 -21.40 -19.69 -17.15
CA GLU A 260 -20.97 -21.05 -17.49
C GLU A 260 -21.78 -22.13 -16.79
N ARG A 261 -22.33 -21.84 -15.60
CA ARG A 261 -23.09 -22.82 -14.82
C ARG A 261 -24.52 -23.00 -15.36
N VAL A 262 -24.78 -24.16 -15.94
CA VAL A 262 -26.11 -24.59 -16.45
C VAL A 262 -26.58 -25.80 -15.63
N PRO A 263 -27.38 -25.61 -14.56
CA PRO A 263 -27.99 -26.73 -13.84
C PRO A 263 -29.01 -27.52 -14.71
N THR A 264 -29.01 -28.82 -14.56
CA THR A 264 -29.88 -29.72 -15.37
C THR A 264 -31.35 -29.36 -15.25
N ASN A 265 -31.80 -29.01 -14.04
CA ASN A 265 -33.21 -28.64 -13.78
C ASN A 265 -33.59 -27.26 -14.36
N LEU A 266 -32.63 -26.39 -14.66
CA LEU A 266 -32.91 -25.06 -15.25
C LEU A 266 -32.75 -25.07 -16.79
N GLY A 267 -31.90 -25.92 -17.35
CA GLY A 267 -31.60 -25.98 -18.78
C GLY A 267 -31.03 -24.67 -19.38
N ARG A 268 -30.64 -23.73 -18.53
CA ARG A 268 -30.07 -22.42 -18.91
C ARG A 268 -29.08 -21.92 -17.87
N PRO A 269 -28.17 -20.95 -18.22
CA PRO A 269 -27.26 -20.35 -17.28
C PRO A 269 -27.93 -19.74 -16.07
N ILE A 270 -27.32 -19.89 -14.88
CA ILE A 270 -27.84 -19.30 -13.65
C ILE A 270 -27.78 -17.76 -13.68
N ALA A 271 -26.94 -17.18 -14.53
CA ALA A 271 -26.92 -15.73 -14.81
C ALA A 271 -28.30 -15.15 -15.22
N LYS A 272 -29.20 -16.00 -15.74
CA LYS A 272 -30.56 -15.60 -16.14
C LYS A 272 -31.62 -15.78 -15.04
N THR A 273 -31.18 -16.11 -13.82
CA THR A 273 -32.06 -16.19 -12.66
C THR A 273 -32.13 -14.86 -11.92
N GLU A 274 -33.28 -14.50 -11.38
CA GLU A 274 -33.47 -13.27 -10.61
C GLU A 274 -32.46 -13.15 -9.46
N ARG A 275 -32.20 -14.27 -8.76
CA ARG A 275 -31.17 -14.30 -7.68
C ARG A 275 -29.82 -13.86 -8.14
N PHE A 276 -29.29 -14.38 -9.26
CA PHE A 276 -27.95 -14.02 -9.73
C PHE A 276 -27.91 -12.62 -10.36
N ILE A 277 -28.99 -12.16 -10.96
CA ILE A 277 -29.13 -10.78 -11.45
C ILE A 277 -29.04 -9.81 -10.27
N THR A 278 -29.79 -10.06 -9.20
CA THR A 278 -29.77 -9.21 -7.98
C THR A 278 -28.39 -9.19 -7.33
N LEU A 279 -27.76 -10.37 -7.12
CA LEU A 279 -26.42 -10.45 -6.54
C LEU A 279 -25.36 -9.74 -7.40
N SER A 280 -25.46 -9.86 -8.74
CA SER A 280 -24.55 -9.13 -9.65
C SER A 280 -24.71 -7.61 -9.51
N GLY A 281 -25.97 -7.12 -9.37
CA GLY A 281 -26.25 -5.71 -9.14
C GLY A 281 -25.69 -5.19 -7.81
N GLU A 282 -25.82 -5.98 -6.74
CA GLU A 282 -25.25 -5.63 -5.43
C GLU A 282 -23.71 -5.57 -5.47
N ILE A 283 -23.05 -6.55 -6.10
CA ILE A 283 -21.60 -6.56 -6.27
C ILE A 283 -21.17 -5.35 -7.08
N ASP A 284 -21.82 -5.06 -8.21
CA ASP A 284 -21.49 -3.94 -9.08
C ASP A 284 -21.63 -2.59 -8.36
N LEU A 285 -22.70 -2.41 -7.60
CA LEU A 285 -22.94 -1.20 -6.80
C LEU A 285 -21.78 -0.96 -5.82
N LEU A 286 -21.34 -2.00 -5.12
CA LEU A 286 -20.27 -1.90 -4.12
C LEU A 286 -18.90 -1.66 -4.78
N VAL A 287 -18.56 -2.38 -5.84
CA VAL A 287 -17.28 -2.24 -6.55
C VAL A 287 -17.18 -0.88 -7.24
N SER A 288 -18.23 -0.47 -7.98
CA SER A 288 -18.28 0.83 -8.64
C SER A 288 -18.29 1.98 -7.64
N GLY A 289 -19.00 1.84 -6.53
CA GLY A 289 -19.00 2.80 -5.42
C GLY A 289 -17.60 2.96 -4.81
N ALA A 290 -16.91 1.85 -4.50
CA ALA A 290 -15.55 1.87 -3.98
C ALA A 290 -14.58 2.55 -4.96
N ARG A 291 -14.69 2.26 -6.26
CA ARG A 291 -13.89 2.91 -7.31
C ARG A 291 -14.08 4.42 -7.32
N GLN A 292 -15.33 4.89 -7.33
CA GLN A 292 -15.64 6.32 -7.33
C GLN A 292 -15.11 7.02 -6.07
N ILE A 293 -15.26 6.39 -4.90
CA ILE A 293 -14.77 6.92 -3.63
C ILE A 293 -13.24 7.05 -3.63
N ILE A 294 -12.51 6.00 -4.04
CA ILE A 294 -11.04 6.01 -4.04
C ILE A 294 -10.52 7.10 -4.98
N PHE A 295 -10.89 7.05 -6.26
CA PHE A 295 -10.33 7.95 -7.26
C PHE A 295 -10.86 9.37 -7.11
N GLY A 296 -12.14 9.58 -6.81
CA GLY A 296 -12.67 10.91 -6.50
C GLY A 296 -12.02 11.56 -5.28
N ALA A 297 -11.59 10.76 -4.30
CA ALA A 297 -10.85 11.29 -3.17
C ALA A 297 -9.38 11.58 -3.49
N LEU A 298 -8.73 10.76 -4.33
CA LEU A 298 -7.33 10.96 -4.75
C LEU A 298 -7.16 12.12 -5.73
N ASP A 299 -8.16 12.38 -6.56
CA ASP A 299 -8.15 13.50 -7.53
C ASP A 299 -8.56 14.84 -6.88
N GLY A 300 -9.07 14.81 -5.65
CA GLY A 300 -9.46 16.00 -4.88
C GLY A 300 -8.36 16.52 -3.97
N ASP A 301 -8.76 17.27 -2.93
CA ASP A 301 -7.85 17.85 -1.95
C ASP A 301 -7.20 16.77 -1.06
N LEU A 302 -5.90 16.56 -1.23
CA LEU A 302 -5.11 15.61 -0.44
C LEU A 302 -4.67 16.20 0.93
N SER A 303 -5.01 17.43 1.26
CA SER A 303 -4.70 18.03 2.56
C SER A 303 -5.72 17.67 3.65
N ASP A 304 -6.95 17.25 3.28
CA ASP A 304 -8.00 16.81 4.21
C ASP A 304 -7.82 15.34 4.60
N ALA A 305 -7.06 15.10 5.66
CA ALA A 305 -6.79 13.76 6.17
C ALA A 305 -8.06 13.02 6.60
N GLU A 306 -9.05 13.71 7.20
CA GLU A 306 -10.30 13.08 7.61
C GLU A 306 -11.12 12.59 6.42
N ARG A 307 -11.18 13.37 5.34
CA ARG A 307 -11.83 12.97 4.09
C ARG A 307 -11.18 11.72 3.50
N LEU A 308 -9.86 11.68 3.47
CA LEU A 308 -9.10 10.54 2.95
C LEU A 308 -9.29 9.28 3.82
N ILE A 309 -9.31 9.42 5.15
CA ILE A 309 -9.59 8.32 6.08
C ILE A 309 -11.01 7.78 5.87
N ARG A 310 -12.03 8.66 5.76
CA ARG A 310 -13.42 8.25 5.47
C ARG A 310 -13.50 7.49 4.14
N ALA A 311 -12.89 8.02 3.08
CA ALA A 311 -12.88 7.40 1.77
C ALA A 311 -12.26 5.99 1.83
N ARG A 312 -11.11 5.85 2.50
CA ARG A 312 -10.44 4.56 2.70
C ARG A 312 -11.34 3.53 3.40
N LEU A 313 -11.96 3.93 4.52
CA LEU A 313 -12.80 3.03 5.31
C LEU A 313 -14.06 2.61 4.54
N LEU A 314 -14.74 3.57 3.92
CA LEU A 314 -15.95 3.28 3.13
C LEU A 314 -15.63 2.35 1.96
N ALA A 315 -14.62 2.66 1.17
CA ALA A 315 -14.21 1.82 0.05
C ALA A 315 -13.74 0.44 0.52
N GLY A 316 -12.95 0.36 1.60
CA GLY A 316 -12.48 -0.91 2.14
C GLY A 316 -13.61 -1.82 2.63
N ARG A 317 -14.64 -1.27 3.25
CA ARG A 317 -15.84 -2.01 3.65
C ARG A 317 -16.63 -2.52 2.44
N GLN A 318 -16.84 -1.66 1.43
CA GLN A 318 -17.51 -2.03 0.19
C GLN A 318 -16.77 -3.14 -0.57
N ILE A 319 -15.45 -3.04 -0.69
CA ILE A 319 -14.58 -4.05 -1.32
C ILE A 319 -14.75 -5.42 -0.65
N ARG A 320 -14.66 -5.47 0.68
CA ARG A 320 -14.84 -6.74 1.41
C ARG A 320 -16.21 -7.32 1.24
N GLU A 321 -17.25 -6.50 1.37
CA GLU A 321 -18.65 -6.95 1.23
C GLU A 321 -18.92 -7.47 -0.19
N ALA A 322 -18.47 -6.79 -1.23
CA ALA A 322 -18.63 -7.23 -2.62
C ALA A 322 -18.06 -8.65 -2.83
N VAL A 323 -16.83 -8.90 -2.36
CA VAL A 323 -16.19 -10.21 -2.50
C VAL A 323 -16.88 -11.27 -1.64
N GLN A 324 -17.36 -10.90 -0.45
CA GLN A 324 -18.12 -11.80 0.42
C GLN A 324 -19.45 -12.20 -0.22
N ILE A 325 -20.16 -11.27 -0.85
CA ILE A 325 -21.40 -11.55 -1.60
C ILE A 325 -21.10 -12.50 -2.76
N ALA A 326 -20.01 -12.29 -3.51
CA ALA A 326 -19.62 -13.16 -4.62
C ALA A 326 -19.38 -14.60 -4.14
N VAL A 327 -18.60 -14.80 -3.09
CA VAL A 327 -18.32 -16.13 -2.51
C VAL A 327 -19.60 -16.78 -2.00
N ARG A 328 -20.38 -16.07 -1.19
CA ARG A 328 -21.64 -16.58 -0.62
C ARG A 328 -22.68 -16.90 -1.71
N GLY A 329 -22.72 -16.08 -2.76
CA GLY A 329 -23.64 -16.24 -3.88
C GLY A 329 -23.37 -17.50 -4.71
N ILE A 330 -22.12 -17.84 -4.94
CA ILE A 330 -21.65 -19.04 -5.64
C ILE A 330 -21.79 -20.29 -4.72
N GLY A 331 -21.53 -20.15 -3.43
CA GLY A 331 -21.52 -21.24 -2.46
C GLY A 331 -20.23 -22.04 -2.50
N ASN A 332 -20.27 -23.36 -2.25
CA ASN A 332 -19.08 -24.22 -2.13
C ASN A 332 -18.04 -24.05 -3.26
N PRO A 333 -18.42 -23.95 -4.56
CA PRO A 333 -17.42 -23.72 -5.61
C PRO A 333 -16.65 -22.40 -5.44
N GLY A 334 -17.25 -21.38 -4.80
CA GLY A 334 -16.59 -20.11 -4.51
C GLY A 334 -15.47 -20.19 -3.45
N LEU A 335 -15.42 -21.29 -2.70
CA LEU A 335 -14.40 -21.59 -1.68
C LEU A 335 -13.31 -22.53 -2.20
N ASN A 336 -13.45 -23.07 -3.42
CA ASN A 336 -12.46 -23.91 -4.05
C ASN A 336 -11.45 -23.07 -4.85
N GLU A 337 -10.24 -23.59 -4.99
CA GLU A 337 -9.14 -22.92 -5.71
C GLU A 337 -9.41 -22.74 -7.21
N ASP A 338 -10.27 -23.60 -7.82
CA ASP A 338 -10.54 -23.65 -9.26
C ASP A 338 -11.02 -22.30 -9.85
N LEU A 339 -11.76 -21.52 -9.09
CA LEU A 339 -12.28 -20.22 -9.53
C LEU A 339 -11.35 -19.06 -9.19
N GLY A 340 -10.33 -19.28 -8.35
CA GLY A 340 -9.47 -18.22 -7.79
C GLY A 340 -10.20 -17.19 -6.92
N LEU A 341 -11.52 -17.35 -6.72
CA LEU A 341 -12.34 -16.42 -5.95
C LEU A 341 -11.99 -16.48 -4.45
N GLU A 342 -11.67 -17.65 -3.92
CA GLU A 342 -11.23 -17.84 -2.54
C GLU A 342 -9.94 -17.06 -2.25
N ARG A 343 -9.01 -16.97 -3.22
CA ARG A 343 -7.78 -16.19 -3.12
C ARG A 343 -8.09 -14.69 -2.99
N HIS A 344 -9.00 -14.17 -3.81
CA HIS A 344 -9.45 -12.78 -3.70
C HIS A 344 -10.13 -12.54 -2.35
N PHE A 345 -10.96 -13.47 -1.88
CA PHE A 345 -11.60 -13.38 -0.56
C PHE A 345 -10.57 -13.30 0.58
N ARG A 346 -9.51 -14.13 0.54
CA ARG A 346 -8.43 -14.08 1.54
C ARG A 346 -7.64 -12.78 1.48
N ASN A 347 -7.31 -12.32 0.27
CA ASN A 347 -6.49 -11.14 0.07
C ASN A 347 -7.18 -9.85 0.53
N VAL A 348 -8.48 -9.66 0.24
CA VAL A 348 -9.19 -8.43 0.62
C VAL A 348 -9.36 -8.25 2.12
N GLN A 349 -9.17 -9.31 2.94
CA GLN A 349 -9.19 -9.16 4.39
C GLN A 349 -8.12 -8.20 4.89
N SER A 350 -7.02 -8.03 4.15
CA SER A 350 -5.93 -7.14 4.53
C SER A 350 -6.26 -5.65 4.41
N VAL A 351 -7.30 -5.26 3.66
CA VAL A 351 -7.61 -3.84 3.38
C VAL A 351 -7.87 -3.00 4.64
N LEU A 352 -8.47 -3.59 5.67
CA LEU A 352 -8.81 -2.88 6.91
C LEU A 352 -7.80 -3.07 8.04
N VAL A 353 -6.81 -3.98 7.87
CA VAL A 353 -5.78 -4.23 8.88
C VAL A 353 -4.46 -3.50 8.60
N HIS A 354 -4.27 -2.92 7.41
CA HIS A 354 -3.15 -2.01 7.18
C HIS A 354 -3.21 -0.81 8.12
N ALA A 355 -2.06 -0.37 8.61
CA ALA A 355 -1.96 0.77 9.52
C ALA A 355 -2.28 2.11 8.81
N PRO A 356 -3.04 3.02 9.45
CA PRO A 356 -3.74 2.83 10.70
C PRO A 356 -4.90 1.84 10.57
N GLN A 357 -5.09 0.96 11.56
CA GLN A 357 -6.16 -0.04 11.56
C GLN A 357 -7.55 0.63 11.57
N GLU A 358 -8.59 -0.13 11.21
CA GLU A 358 -9.95 0.40 11.11
C GLU A 358 -10.45 1.04 12.41
N ASP A 359 -10.29 0.36 13.54
CA ASP A 359 -10.69 0.84 14.87
C ASP A 359 -10.01 2.16 15.24
N THR A 360 -8.70 2.26 15.04
CA THR A 360 -7.93 3.48 15.24
C THR A 360 -8.43 4.61 14.33
N SER A 361 -8.69 4.30 13.07
CA SER A 361 -9.19 5.27 12.08
C SER A 361 -10.60 5.78 12.43
N VAL A 362 -11.50 4.90 12.90
CA VAL A 362 -12.84 5.26 13.35
C VAL A 362 -12.77 6.14 14.60
N ALA A 363 -11.88 5.83 15.54
CA ALA A 363 -11.67 6.65 16.74
C ALA A 363 -11.19 8.08 16.39
N ILE A 364 -10.27 8.22 15.41
CA ILE A 364 -9.83 9.53 14.90
C ILE A 364 -11.02 10.33 14.35
N LEU A 365 -11.87 9.70 13.53
CA LEU A 365 -13.06 10.36 12.98
C LEU A 365 -14.09 10.73 14.04
N GLY A 366 -14.28 9.87 15.05
CA GLY A 366 -15.17 10.13 16.17
C GLY A 366 -14.71 11.34 16.99
N LYS A 367 -13.42 11.39 17.35
CA LYS A 367 -12.83 12.55 18.04
C LYS A 367 -13.01 13.83 17.23
N ALA A 368 -12.67 13.79 15.94
CA ALA A 368 -12.83 14.96 15.08
C ALA A 368 -14.29 15.45 14.97
N ALA A 369 -15.27 14.55 15.07
CA ALA A 369 -16.69 14.92 15.10
C ALA A 369 -17.05 15.70 16.37
N PHE A 370 -16.58 15.27 17.56
CA PHE A 370 -16.75 16.00 18.81
C PHE A 370 -16.02 17.34 18.79
N ASP A 371 -14.76 17.37 18.36
CA ASP A 371 -13.97 18.61 18.26
C ASP A 371 -14.66 19.67 17.37
N ARG A 372 -15.38 19.25 16.31
CA ARG A 372 -16.18 20.17 15.47
C ARG A 372 -17.39 20.72 16.21
N TRP A 373 -18.07 19.90 16.99
CA TRP A 373 -19.22 20.33 17.81
C TRP A 373 -18.79 21.37 18.85
N ASP A 374 -17.73 21.08 19.61
CA ASP A 374 -17.23 21.97 20.68
C ASP A 374 -16.80 23.33 20.12
N LYS A 375 -16.19 23.35 18.93
CA LYS A 375 -15.85 24.61 18.24
C LYS A 375 -17.09 25.40 17.84
N ALA A 376 -18.10 24.74 17.28
CA ALA A 376 -19.34 25.41 16.88
C ALA A 376 -20.09 26.02 18.07
N GLU A 377 -20.14 25.33 19.23
CA GLU A 377 -20.70 25.88 20.45
C GLU A 377 -19.91 27.11 20.96
N THR A 378 -18.57 27.04 20.91
CA THR A 378 -17.71 28.16 21.33
C THR A 378 -17.90 29.36 20.41
N GLU A 379 -18.02 29.18 19.10
CA GLU A 379 -18.26 30.24 18.12
C GLU A 379 -19.65 30.88 18.28
N GLN A 380 -20.68 30.09 18.63
CA GLN A 380 -22.02 30.59 18.89
C GLN A 380 -22.13 31.34 20.24
N ALA A 381 -21.30 30.98 21.24
CA ALA A 381 -21.23 31.61 22.53
C ALA A 381 -20.48 32.97 22.54
N LEU A 382 -19.72 33.27 21.46
CA LEU A 382 -19.06 34.57 21.31
C LEU A 382 -20.09 35.64 20.97
N PRO A 383 -20.15 36.78 21.75
CA PRO A 383 -21.07 37.87 21.43
C PRO A 383 -20.76 38.42 20.03
N PRO A 384 -21.78 38.84 19.24
CA PRO A 384 -21.57 39.36 17.92
C PRO A 384 -20.55 40.51 17.98
N LYS A 385 -19.50 40.43 17.15
CA LYS A 385 -18.50 41.51 17.04
C LYS A 385 -19.26 42.81 16.75
N LEU A 386 -19.28 43.73 17.74
CA LEU A 386 -19.81 45.08 17.56
C LEU A 386 -19.13 45.71 16.34
N ALA A 387 -19.89 45.87 15.26
CA ALA A 387 -19.46 46.62 14.11
C ALA A 387 -19.23 48.07 14.60
N ILE A 388 -17.97 48.48 14.73
CA ILE A 388 -17.62 49.89 14.94
C ILE A 388 -18.05 50.61 13.65
N ILE A 389 -19.24 51.22 13.69
CA ILE A 389 -19.66 52.17 12.70
C ILE A 389 -18.70 53.35 12.88
N LYS A 390 -17.73 53.50 11.99
CA LYS A 390 -17.00 54.75 11.83
C LYS A 390 -17.97 55.72 11.21
N THR A 391 -18.62 56.55 12.04
CA THR A 391 -19.25 57.79 11.58
C THR A 391 -18.13 58.74 11.12
N ALA A 392 -18.24 59.19 9.90
CA ALA A 392 -17.39 60.18 9.23
C ALA A 392 -17.49 61.54 9.94
#